data_7d9ef9504ab5a9bc4961c6f28763894b
#
_entry.id   7d9ef9504ab5a9bc4961c6f28763894b
#
_cell.length_a   1.000
_cell.length_b   1.000
_cell.length_c   1.000
_cell.angle_alpha   90.00
_cell.angle_beta   90.00
_cell.angle_gamma   90.00
#
_symmetry.space_group_name_H-M   'P 1'
#
loop_
_entity.id
_entity.type
_entity.pdbx_description
1 polymer ?
#
loop_
_entity_poly.entity_id
_entity_poly.type
_entity_poly.pdbx_seq_one_letter_code
_entity_poly.pdbx_strand_id
1 'polypeptide(L)'
;MLAEAGLLDGHRVTTHWAAADELSRRYPALEVDTGVLFVDEGDIVTSAGSSAGLDMCLHLVGRDYGQAAAVQAARLAVAPLHRDGGQAPFIRQPVADTATSLSPLFDWMLKNLHKPIDVTALAAKARMTPRTLARRFRDQTGTTPIQWLITQRVRRAQELLETSEASVDQVASASGFDSPVTFRARFQRVVGLTPSAYRRRFRQS
;
A
#
# COMPACT_ATOMS: atom_id res chain seq x y z
N MET A 1 8.88 -7.60 24.16
CA MET A 1 8.70 -6.32 24.91
C MET A 1 7.25 -5.84 24.89
N LEU A 2 6.66 -5.33 23.77
CA LEU A 2 5.24 -4.87 23.78
C LEU A 2 4.25 -6.00 24.09
N ALA A 3 4.41 -7.16 23.46
CA ALA A 3 3.58 -8.34 23.74
C ALA A 3 3.74 -8.83 25.19
N GLU A 4 4.94 -8.78 25.74
CA GLU A 4 5.22 -9.16 27.12
C GLU A 4 4.61 -8.19 28.14
N ALA A 5 4.44 -6.93 27.76
CA ALA A 5 3.75 -5.92 28.54
C ALA A 5 2.21 -5.98 28.42
N GLY A 6 1.67 -6.92 27.65
CA GLY A 6 0.21 -7.06 27.42
C GLY A 6 -0.40 -5.96 26.57
N LEU A 7 0.43 -5.12 25.95
CA LEU A 7 -0.04 -3.97 25.16
C LEU A 7 -0.60 -4.37 23.78
N LEU A 8 -0.36 -5.59 23.35
CA LEU A 8 -0.76 -6.07 22.03
C LEU A 8 -1.94 -7.04 22.06
N ASP A 9 -2.46 -7.39 23.24
CA ASP A 9 -3.52 -8.40 23.38
C ASP A 9 -4.78 -7.99 22.62
N GLY A 10 -5.26 -8.90 21.76
CA GLY A 10 -6.43 -8.66 20.90
C GLY A 10 -6.15 -7.82 19.66
N HIS A 11 -4.91 -7.39 19.44
CA HIS A 11 -4.52 -6.62 18.26
C HIS A 11 -3.99 -7.51 17.13
N ARG A 12 -4.23 -7.07 15.88
CA ARG A 12 -3.51 -7.57 14.72
C ARG A 12 -2.15 -6.89 14.68
N VAL A 13 -1.10 -7.69 14.56
CA VAL A 13 0.29 -7.21 14.63
C VAL A 13 1.14 -7.86 13.56
N THR A 14 2.28 -7.28 13.27
CA THR A 14 3.31 -7.95 12.48
C THR A 14 4.67 -7.87 13.14
N THR A 15 5.54 -8.79 12.80
CA THR A 15 6.94 -8.84 13.19
C THR A 15 7.75 -9.44 12.04
N HIS A 16 9.06 -9.51 12.19
CA HIS A 16 9.91 -10.18 11.21
C HIS A 16 9.47 -11.64 11.02
N TRP A 17 9.38 -12.09 9.78
CA TRP A 17 8.89 -13.44 9.43
C TRP A 17 9.55 -14.57 10.24
N ALA A 18 10.87 -14.44 10.51
CA ALA A 18 11.60 -15.45 11.27
C ALA A 18 11.21 -15.53 12.77
N ALA A 19 10.55 -14.50 13.30
CA ALA A 19 10.11 -14.43 14.70
C ALA A 19 8.59 -14.62 14.83
N ALA A 20 7.85 -14.69 13.74
CA ALA A 20 6.39 -14.70 13.74
C ALA A 20 5.81 -15.95 14.42
N ASP A 21 6.34 -17.14 14.09
CA ASP A 21 5.88 -18.41 14.66
C ASP A 21 6.13 -18.48 16.18
N GLU A 22 7.25 -17.93 16.64
CA GLU A 22 7.54 -17.89 18.08
C GLU A 22 6.64 -16.88 18.78
N LEU A 23 6.41 -15.70 18.19
CA LEU A 23 5.51 -14.69 18.72
C LEU A 23 4.08 -15.24 18.86
N SER A 24 3.56 -15.89 17.83
CA SER A 24 2.23 -16.50 17.85
C SER A 24 2.08 -17.62 18.89
N ARG A 25 3.13 -18.43 19.07
CA ARG A 25 3.11 -19.51 20.08
C ARG A 25 3.17 -18.97 21.51
N ARG A 26 3.98 -17.92 21.72
CA ARG A 26 4.20 -17.34 23.04
C ARG A 26 3.05 -16.45 23.50
N TYR A 27 2.36 -15.81 22.56
CA TYR A 27 1.26 -14.87 22.82
C TYR A 27 0.06 -15.19 21.92
N PRO A 28 -0.74 -16.22 22.28
CA PRO A 28 -1.85 -16.71 21.45
C PRO A 28 -3.03 -15.72 21.35
N ALA A 29 -3.04 -14.67 22.16
CA ALA A 29 -4.03 -13.58 22.06
C ALA A 29 -3.75 -12.61 20.92
N LEU A 30 -2.61 -12.72 20.23
CA LEU A 30 -2.24 -11.85 19.10
C LEU A 30 -2.67 -12.45 17.77
N GLU A 31 -3.17 -11.61 16.87
CA GLU A 31 -3.32 -11.96 15.45
C GLU A 31 -2.06 -11.55 14.69
N VAL A 32 -1.12 -12.49 14.50
CA VAL A 32 0.15 -12.20 13.81
C VAL A 32 0.02 -12.36 12.31
N ASP A 33 0.15 -11.26 11.57
CA ASP A 33 0.13 -11.23 10.10
C ASP A 33 1.55 -11.08 9.53
N THR A 34 2.04 -12.14 8.89
CA THR A 34 3.35 -12.16 8.20
C THR A 34 3.26 -11.72 6.74
N GLY A 35 2.05 -11.47 6.22
CA GLY A 35 1.84 -11.09 4.82
C GLY A 35 2.09 -9.61 4.54
N VAL A 36 2.34 -8.77 5.57
CA VAL A 36 2.43 -7.31 5.44
C VAL A 36 3.77 -6.78 5.96
N LEU A 37 4.14 -5.56 5.54
CA LEU A 37 5.35 -4.87 6.03
C LEU A 37 5.10 -4.19 7.38
N PHE A 38 3.90 -3.68 7.60
CA PHE A 38 3.47 -3.07 8.86
C PHE A 38 1.95 -3.22 9.03
N VAL A 39 1.50 -3.11 10.26
CA VAL A 39 0.09 -3.05 10.66
C VAL A 39 -0.11 -1.75 11.44
N ASP A 40 -1.14 -0.99 11.08
CA ASP A 40 -1.56 0.24 11.76
C ASP A 40 -2.95 -0.01 12.38
N GLU A 41 -2.99 -0.11 13.71
CA GLU A 41 -4.21 -0.26 14.52
C GLU A 41 -4.55 1.07 15.24
N GLY A 42 -4.04 2.20 14.73
CA GLY A 42 -4.29 3.52 15.30
C GLY A 42 -3.25 3.92 16.34
N ASP A 43 -3.46 3.54 17.59
CA ASP A 43 -2.53 3.87 18.70
C ASP A 43 -1.31 2.94 18.73
N ILE A 44 -1.44 1.76 18.14
CA ILE A 44 -0.37 0.76 18.06
C ILE A 44 -0.03 0.51 16.60
N VAL A 45 1.25 0.68 16.25
CA VAL A 45 1.76 0.38 14.92
C VAL A 45 2.94 -0.58 15.04
N THR A 46 2.91 -1.66 14.29
CA THR A 46 3.96 -2.69 14.30
C THR A 46 4.53 -2.91 12.91
N SER A 47 5.81 -3.25 12.80
CA SER A 47 6.48 -3.46 11.53
C SER A 47 7.27 -4.78 11.48
N ALA A 48 7.52 -5.24 10.26
CA ALA A 48 8.18 -6.52 9.96
C ALA A 48 9.71 -6.51 10.09
N GLY A 49 10.31 -5.43 10.57
CA GLY A 49 11.76 -5.32 10.76
C GLY A 49 12.33 -4.00 10.27
N SER A 50 13.65 -3.82 10.34
CA SER A 50 14.35 -2.55 10.16
C SER A 50 13.96 -1.76 8.90
N SER A 51 13.97 -2.40 7.73
CA SER A 51 13.59 -1.73 6.49
C SER A 51 12.08 -1.47 6.40
N ALA A 52 11.24 -2.35 6.92
CA ALA A 52 9.80 -2.13 7.00
C ALA A 52 9.42 -1.07 8.06
N GLY A 53 10.30 -0.80 9.02
CA GLY A 53 10.18 0.34 9.93
C GLY A 53 10.20 1.68 9.21
N LEU A 54 11.00 1.82 8.15
CA LEU A 54 10.98 3.01 7.31
C LEU A 54 9.67 3.17 6.54
N ASP A 55 9.15 2.07 5.97
CA ASP A 55 7.83 2.08 5.31
C ASP A 55 6.72 2.51 6.28
N MET A 56 6.77 1.98 7.52
CA MET A 56 5.86 2.38 8.60
C MET A 56 6.00 3.87 8.95
N CYS A 57 7.21 4.39 9.10
CA CYS A 57 7.43 5.81 9.40
C CYS A 57 6.91 6.72 8.29
N LEU A 58 7.14 6.38 7.02
CA LEU A 58 6.61 7.14 5.88
C LEU A 58 5.08 7.08 5.83
N HIS A 59 4.48 5.93 6.17
CA HIS A 59 3.03 5.82 6.33
C HIS A 59 2.50 6.75 7.42
N LEU A 60 3.12 6.77 8.60
CA LEU A 60 2.73 7.65 9.71
C LEU A 60 2.85 9.14 9.34
N VAL A 61 3.94 9.54 8.66
CA VAL A 61 4.07 10.90 8.15
C VAL A 61 2.94 11.24 7.18
N GLY A 62 2.58 10.31 6.27
CA GLY A 62 1.46 10.51 5.34
C GLY A 62 0.11 10.58 6.04
N ARG A 63 -0.09 9.78 7.10
CA ARG A 63 -1.31 9.77 7.92
C ARG A 63 -1.48 11.06 8.71
N ASP A 64 -0.43 11.57 9.32
CA ASP A 64 -0.50 12.65 10.29
C ASP A 64 -0.29 14.02 9.63
N TYR A 65 0.57 14.13 8.60
CA TYR A 65 0.99 15.38 7.94
C TYR A 65 0.62 15.49 6.46
N GLY A 66 0.03 14.43 5.88
CA GLY A 66 -0.39 14.38 4.48
C GLY A 66 0.65 13.75 3.55
N GLN A 67 0.17 13.38 2.35
CA GLN A 67 0.96 12.62 1.39
C GLN A 67 2.15 13.43 0.83
N ALA A 68 1.99 14.76 0.66
CA ALA A 68 3.08 15.62 0.19
C ALA A 68 4.27 15.62 1.16
N ALA A 69 3.99 15.65 2.48
CA ALA A 69 5.03 15.56 3.50
C ALA A 69 5.74 14.19 3.46
N ALA A 70 4.99 13.10 3.27
CA ALA A 70 5.58 11.77 3.13
C ALA A 70 6.48 11.66 1.88
N VAL A 71 6.08 12.26 0.75
CA VAL A 71 6.91 12.33 -0.48
C VAL A 71 8.22 13.06 -0.20
N GLN A 72 8.20 14.17 0.49
CA GLN A 72 9.42 14.91 0.85
C GLN A 72 10.31 14.10 1.79
N ALA A 73 9.74 13.48 2.82
CA ALA A 73 10.47 12.62 3.74
C ALA A 73 11.13 11.44 3.00
N ALA A 74 10.41 10.79 2.09
CA ALA A 74 10.94 9.68 1.29
C ALA A 74 12.10 10.12 0.39
N ARG A 75 12.01 11.30 -0.23
CA ARG A 75 13.11 11.88 -1.04
C ARG A 75 14.36 12.14 -0.20
N LEU A 76 14.21 12.73 0.98
CA LEU A 76 15.32 12.97 1.90
C LEU A 76 15.95 11.68 2.42
N ALA A 77 15.15 10.65 2.66
CA ALA A 77 15.62 9.34 3.07
C ALA A 77 16.21 8.49 1.90
N VAL A 78 16.18 9.00 0.66
CA VAL A 78 16.55 8.26 -0.56
C VAL A 78 15.81 6.90 -0.62
N ALA A 79 14.56 6.89 -0.16
CA ALA A 79 13.73 5.70 -0.05
C ALA A 79 12.52 5.78 -0.99
N PRO A 80 12.03 4.66 -1.50
CA PRO A 80 10.74 4.66 -2.19
C PRO A 80 9.65 5.05 -1.19
N LEU A 81 8.74 5.94 -1.60
CA LEU A 81 7.63 6.39 -0.75
C LEU A 81 6.75 5.22 -0.30
N HIS A 82 6.59 4.24 -1.18
CA HIS A 82 5.87 3.00 -0.93
C HIS A 82 6.64 1.83 -1.50
N ARG A 83 6.80 0.81 -0.70
CA ARG A 83 7.28 -0.48 -1.14
C ARG A 83 6.09 -1.43 -1.24
N ASP A 84 5.78 -1.85 -2.47
CA ASP A 84 4.69 -2.79 -2.72
C ASP A 84 5.12 -4.20 -2.33
N GLY A 85 4.22 -4.91 -1.64
CA GLY A 85 4.43 -6.27 -1.18
C GLY A 85 4.53 -6.37 0.34
N GLY A 86 4.49 -7.60 0.82
CA GLY A 86 4.69 -7.96 2.21
C GLY A 86 6.05 -8.60 2.41
N GLN A 87 6.17 -9.41 3.47
CA GLN A 87 7.36 -10.19 3.77
C GLN A 87 7.55 -11.41 2.86
N ALA A 88 6.52 -11.83 2.12
CA ALA A 88 6.53 -13.04 1.29
C ALA A 88 7.77 -13.21 0.40
N PRO A 89 8.35 -12.16 -0.22
CA PRO A 89 9.59 -12.29 -0.98
C PRO A 89 10.83 -12.66 -0.15
N PHE A 90 10.80 -12.42 1.16
CA PHE A 90 11.92 -12.66 2.08
C PHE A 90 11.79 -13.95 2.88
N ILE A 91 10.58 -14.52 2.96
CA ILE A 91 10.36 -15.85 3.49
C ILE A 91 10.98 -16.82 2.48
N ARG A 92 11.98 -17.61 2.89
CA ARG A 92 12.70 -18.55 2.03
C ARG A 92 11.73 -19.43 1.24
N GLN A 93 11.33 -18.96 0.06
CA GLN A 93 10.88 -19.81 -1.01
C GLN A 93 12.09 -20.13 -1.90
N PRO A 94 12.18 -21.30 -2.52
CA PRO A 94 13.24 -21.59 -3.48
C PRO A 94 13.25 -20.44 -4.50
N VAL A 95 14.45 -19.94 -4.80
CA VAL A 95 14.73 -18.81 -5.67
C VAL A 95 13.84 -18.87 -6.90
N ALA A 96 12.79 -18.06 -6.91
CA ALA A 96 11.95 -17.93 -8.08
C ALA A 96 12.78 -17.21 -9.14
N ASP A 97 12.91 -17.88 -10.28
CA ASP A 97 13.58 -17.43 -11.49
C ASP A 97 13.30 -15.92 -11.75
N THR A 98 14.33 -15.15 -12.02
CA THR A 98 14.22 -13.71 -12.37
C THR A 98 13.26 -13.45 -13.54
N ALA A 99 12.96 -14.47 -14.34
CA ALA A 99 11.93 -14.48 -15.38
C ALA A 99 10.48 -14.28 -14.87
N THR A 100 10.25 -14.30 -13.55
CA THR A 100 8.89 -14.26 -12.95
C THR A 100 8.55 -12.96 -12.24
N SER A 101 9.46 -11.98 -12.19
CA SER A 101 9.23 -10.68 -11.54
C SER A 101 8.14 -9.87 -12.27
N LEU A 102 7.19 -9.32 -11.51
CA LEU A 102 6.19 -8.38 -12.01
C LEU A 102 6.66 -6.90 -11.96
N SER A 103 7.92 -6.63 -11.59
CA SER A 103 8.44 -5.25 -11.50
C SER A 103 8.23 -4.43 -12.78
N PRO A 104 8.46 -4.94 -14.00
CA PRO A 104 8.18 -4.19 -15.22
C PRO A 104 6.68 -3.87 -15.40
N LEU A 105 5.79 -4.73 -14.88
CA LEU A 105 4.36 -4.49 -14.90
C LEU A 105 3.97 -3.39 -13.92
N PHE A 106 4.53 -3.38 -12.71
CA PHE A 106 4.28 -2.32 -11.72
C PHE A 106 4.74 -0.95 -12.25
N ASP A 107 5.95 -0.87 -12.81
CA ASP A 107 6.46 0.37 -13.41
C ASP A 107 5.56 0.88 -14.54
N TRP A 108 5.05 -0.03 -15.36
CA TRP A 108 4.13 0.33 -16.43
C TRP A 108 2.78 0.81 -15.87
N MET A 109 2.24 0.14 -14.85
CA MET A 109 0.98 0.53 -14.20
C MET A 109 1.10 1.94 -13.60
N LEU A 110 2.19 2.23 -12.87
CA LEU A 110 2.43 3.56 -12.27
C LEU A 110 2.50 4.68 -13.31
N LYS A 111 3.14 4.43 -14.46
CA LYS A 111 3.23 5.40 -15.57
C LYS A 111 1.90 5.60 -16.30
N ASN A 112 0.95 4.69 -16.16
CA ASN A 112 -0.30 4.68 -16.93
C ASN A 112 -1.56 4.73 -16.04
N LEU A 113 -1.47 5.20 -14.78
CA LEU A 113 -2.60 5.22 -13.83
C LEU A 113 -3.84 5.92 -14.41
N HIS A 114 -3.65 6.96 -15.23
CA HIS A 114 -4.71 7.75 -15.84
C HIS A 114 -5.47 7.03 -16.96
N LYS A 115 -4.96 5.89 -17.46
CA LYS A 115 -5.58 5.15 -18.56
C LYS A 115 -6.60 4.12 -18.06
N PRO A 116 -7.61 3.76 -18.85
CA PRO A 116 -8.45 2.60 -18.53
C PRO A 116 -7.60 1.33 -18.58
N ILE A 117 -7.53 0.63 -17.46
CA ILE A 117 -6.75 -0.60 -17.30
C ILE A 117 -7.66 -1.65 -16.67
N ASP A 118 -7.81 -2.78 -17.33
CA ASP A 118 -8.49 -3.96 -16.84
C ASP A 118 -7.52 -5.15 -16.64
N VAL A 119 -8.03 -6.23 -16.06
CA VAL A 119 -7.23 -7.44 -15.79
C VAL A 119 -6.70 -8.06 -17.09
N THR A 120 -7.45 -7.98 -18.17
CA THR A 120 -7.09 -8.55 -19.47
C THR A 120 -5.90 -7.81 -20.05
N ALA A 121 -5.94 -6.47 -20.03
CA ALA A 121 -4.83 -5.63 -20.48
C ALA A 121 -3.55 -5.87 -19.64
N LEU A 122 -3.70 -6.00 -18.33
CA LEU A 122 -2.57 -6.32 -17.43
C LEU A 122 -1.97 -7.70 -17.73
N ALA A 123 -2.82 -8.69 -17.94
CA ALA A 123 -2.39 -10.05 -18.26
C ALA A 123 -1.66 -10.11 -19.61
N ALA A 124 -2.18 -9.44 -20.62
CA ALA A 124 -1.53 -9.30 -21.94
C ALA A 124 -0.17 -8.60 -21.80
N LYS A 125 -0.09 -7.51 -21.03
CA LYS A 125 1.16 -6.77 -20.78
C LYS A 125 2.21 -7.63 -20.08
N ALA A 126 1.79 -8.47 -19.14
CA ALA A 126 2.66 -9.40 -18.42
C ALA A 126 2.94 -10.70 -19.21
N ARG A 127 2.35 -10.88 -20.39
CA ARG A 127 2.42 -12.13 -21.20
C ARG A 127 1.96 -13.36 -20.39
N MET A 128 0.89 -13.20 -19.65
CA MET A 128 0.31 -14.24 -18.77
C MET A 128 -1.19 -14.37 -19.02
N THR A 129 -1.77 -15.49 -18.56
CA THR A 129 -3.23 -15.59 -18.45
C THR A 129 -3.72 -14.77 -17.26
N PRO A 130 -4.98 -14.28 -17.25
CA PRO A 130 -5.56 -13.57 -16.11
C PRO A 130 -5.46 -14.35 -14.79
N ARG A 131 -5.65 -15.67 -14.83
CA ARG A 131 -5.52 -16.56 -13.65
C ARG A 131 -4.09 -16.60 -13.11
N THR A 132 -3.10 -16.73 -14.00
CA THR A 132 -1.68 -16.76 -13.64
C THR A 132 -1.25 -15.42 -13.06
N LEU A 133 -1.66 -14.31 -13.71
CA LEU A 133 -1.39 -12.97 -13.21
C LEU A 133 -1.99 -12.77 -11.82
N ALA A 134 -3.27 -13.08 -11.60
CA ALA A 134 -3.93 -12.87 -10.32
C ALA A 134 -3.25 -13.65 -9.18
N ARG A 135 -2.82 -14.90 -9.43
CA ARG A 135 -2.08 -15.68 -8.45
C ARG A 135 -0.73 -15.05 -8.13
N ARG A 136 0.13 -14.82 -9.15
CA ARG A 136 1.47 -14.25 -8.96
C ARG A 136 1.42 -12.84 -8.34
N PHE A 137 0.44 -12.04 -8.74
CA PHE A 137 0.26 -10.71 -8.19
C PHE A 137 -0.06 -10.77 -6.69
N ARG A 138 -0.95 -11.70 -6.30
CA ARG A 138 -1.27 -11.92 -4.89
C ARG A 138 -0.08 -12.47 -4.11
N ASP A 139 0.68 -13.40 -4.69
CA ASP A 139 1.88 -13.96 -4.07
C ASP A 139 2.95 -12.87 -3.81
N GLN A 140 3.06 -11.86 -4.72
CA GLN A 140 4.05 -10.79 -4.59
C GLN A 140 3.56 -9.57 -3.80
N THR A 141 2.25 -9.29 -3.76
CA THR A 141 1.71 -8.04 -3.19
C THR A 141 0.68 -8.24 -2.09
N GLY A 142 0.23 -9.47 -1.85
CA GLY A 142 -0.85 -9.77 -0.91
C GLY A 142 -2.25 -9.37 -1.42
N THR A 143 -2.38 -8.72 -2.61
CA THR A 143 -3.64 -8.17 -3.10
C THR A 143 -3.91 -8.50 -4.57
N THR A 144 -5.06 -8.09 -5.11
CA THR A 144 -5.37 -8.28 -6.53
C THR A 144 -4.81 -7.13 -7.38
N PRO A 145 -4.53 -7.35 -8.70
CA PRO A 145 -4.05 -6.31 -9.61
C PRO A 145 -4.93 -5.05 -9.62
N ILE A 146 -6.24 -5.23 -9.64
CA ILE A 146 -7.19 -4.10 -9.68
C ILE A 146 -7.26 -3.37 -8.35
N GLN A 147 -7.22 -4.09 -7.22
CA GLN A 147 -7.22 -3.43 -5.91
C GLN A 147 -5.94 -2.62 -5.71
N TRP A 148 -4.80 -3.16 -6.11
CA TRP A 148 -3.53 -2.44 -6.12
C TRP A 148 -3.60 -1.18 -7.00
N LEU A 149 -4.12 -1.28 -8.23
CA LEU A 149 -4.31 -0.14 -9.14
C LEU A 149 -5.18 0.95 -8.51
N ILE A 150 -6.30 0.57 -7.86
CA ILE A 150 -7.18 1.51 -7.16
C ILE A 150 -6.41 2.24 -6.07
N THR A 151 -5.60 1.53 -5.28
CA THR A 151 -4.79 2.14 -4.22
C THR A 151 -3.80 3.16 -4.79
N GLN A 152 -3.08 2.84 -5.88
CA GLN A 152 -2.15 3.77 -6.53
C GLN A 152 -2.87 5.01 -7.09
N ARG A 153 -4.04 4.84 -7.69
CA ARG A 153 -4.89 5.95 -8.16
C ARG A 153 -5.35 6.86 -7.02
N VAL A 154 -5.72 6.28 -5.87
CA VAL A 154 -6.10 7.06 -4.68
C VAL A 154 -4.91 7.85 -4.16
N ARG A 155 -3.70 7.28 -4.11
CA ARG A 155 -2.47 7.97 -3.72
C ARG A 155 -2.17 9.15 -4.65
N ARG A 156 -2.29 8.93 -5.96
CA ARG A 156 -2.15 10.01 -6.95
C ARG A 156 -3.19 11.10 -6.74
N ALA A 157 -4.43 10.74 -6.39
CA ALA A 157 -5.47 11.71 -6.09
C ALA A 157 -5.16 12.52 -4.81
N GLN A 158 -4.58 11.90 -3.78
CA GLN A 158 -4.14 12.58 -2.56
C GLN A 158 -3.11 13.66 -2.91
N GLU A 159 -2.05 13.32 -3.66
CA GLU A 159 -1.05 14.29 -4.13
C GLU A 159 -1.69 15.47 -4.87
N LEU A 160 -2.61 15.20 -5.79
CA LEU A 160 -3.31 16.25 -6.55
C LEU A 160 -4.22 17.11 -5.68
N LEU A 161 -4.89 16.52 -4.68
CA LEU A 161 -5.73 17.26 -3.74
C LEU A 161 -4.91 18.20 -2.85
N GLU A 162 -3.67 17.85 -2.54
CA GLU A 162 -2.76 18.62 -1.69
C GLU A 162 -2.03 19.72 -2.48
N THR A 163 -1.68 19.46 -3.75
CA THR A 163 -0.75 20.29 -4.52
C THR A 163 -1.38 21.10 -5.66
N SER A 164 -2.69 20.92 -5.94
CA SER A 164 -3.35 21.60 -7.06
C SER A 164 -4.70 22.21 -6.69
N GLU A 165 -5.11 23.22 -7.52
CA GLU A 165 -6.43 23.86 -7.46
C GLU A 165 -7.52 23.06 -8.22
N ALA A 166 -7.17 21.93 -8.83
CA ALA A 166 -8.11 21.15 -9.63
C ALA A 166 -9.36 20.74 -8.81
N SER A 167 -10.52 20.81 -9.41
CA SER A 167 -11.75 20.34 -8.77
C SER A 167 -11.67 18.86 -8.42
N VAL A 168 -12.49 18.39 -7.49
CA VAL A 168 -12.54 16.96 -7.10
C VAL A 168 -12.81 16.07 -8.32
N ASP A 169 -13.62 16.54 -9.26
CA ASP A 169 -13.96 15.77 -10.47
C ASP A 169 -12.80 15.76 -11.48
N GLN A 170 -12.05 16.85 -11.57
CA GLN A 170 -10.81 16.90 -12.36
C GLN A 170 -9.73 15.97 -11.75
N VAL A 171 -9.60 15.97 -10.43
CA VAL A 171 -8.69 15.05 -9.73
C VAL A 171 -9.09 13.58 -9.98
N ALA A 172 -10.38 13.26 -9.96
CA ALA A 172 -10.86 11.92 -10.28
C ALA A 172 -10.38 11.47 -11.67
N SER A 173 -10.62 12.30 -12.70
CA SER A 173 -10.21 12.01 -14.08
C SER A 173 -8.68 11.90 -14.21
N ALA A 174 -7.94 12.85 -13.65
CA ALA A 174 -6.47 12.87 -13.69
C ALA A 174 -5.82 11.68 -12.98
N SER A 175 -6.54 11.08 -12.01
CA SER A 175 -6.12 9.88 -11.29
C SER A 175 -6.59 8.58 -11.95
N GLY A 176 -7.31 8.65 -13.07
CA GLY A 176 -7.74 7.48 -13.85
C GLY A 176 -9.06 6.85 -13.39
N PHE A 177 -9.91 7.59 -12.68
CA PHE A 177 -11.26 7.13 -12.39
C PHE A 177 -12.24 7.60 -13.47
N ASP A 178 -13.03 6.65 -14.00
CA ASP A 178 -14.00 6.91 -15.06
C ASP A 178 -15.23 7.70 -14.57
N SER A 179 -15.47 7.69 -13.24
CA SER A 179 -16.63 8.32 -12.61
C SER A 179 -16.28 8.98 -11.29
N PRO A 180 -16.66 10.26 -11.08
CA PRO A 180 -16.52 10.95 -9.80
C PRO A 180 -17.22 10.24 -8.64
N VAL A 181 -18.31 9.54 -8.89
CA VAL A 181 -19.04 8.77 -7.87
C VAL A 181 -18.19 7.58 -7.41
N THR A 182 -17.66 6.81 -8.37
CA THR A 182 -16.77 5.69 -8.07
C THR A 182 -15.50 6.17 -7.36
N PHE A 183 -14.93 7.29 -7.80
CA PHE A 183 -13.78 7.90 -7.14
C PHE A 183 -14.06 8.22 -5.67
N ARG A 184 -15.12 8.97 -5.36
CA ARG A 184 -15.46 9.35 -3.98
C ARG A 184 -15.62 8.13 -3.07
N ALA A 185 -16.34 7.11 -3.55
CA ALA A 185 -16.54 5.87 -2.79
C ALA A 185 -15.22 5.12 -2.53
N ARG A 186 -14.36 4.99 -3.55
CA ARG A 186 -13.06 4.30 -3.42
C ARG A 186 -12.09 5.09 -2.57
N PHE A 187 -12.02 6.41 -2.75
CA PHE A 187 -11.18 7.30 -1.96
C PHE A 187 -11.55 7.21 -0.47
N GLN A 188 -12.84 7.38 -0.14
CA GLN A 188 -13.31 7.30 1.25
C GLN A 188 -13.04 5.93 1.87
N ARG A 189 -13.19 4.85 1.09
CA ARG A 189 -12.90 3.49 1.58
C ARG A 189 -11.42 3.28 1.90
N VAL A 190 -10.50 3.88 1.13
CA VAL A 190 -9.05 3.70 1.29
C VAL A 190 -8.48 4.67 2.33
N VAL A 191 -8.98 5.92 2.35
CA VAL A 191 -8.40 7.03 3.14
C VAL A 191 -9.18 7.29 4.44
N GLY A 192 -10.43 6.82 4.55
CA GLY A 192 -11.30 7.11 5.68
C GLY A 192 -11.96 8.50 5.65
N LEU A 193 -11.56 9.38 4.72
CA LEU A 193 -12.08 10.74 4.55
C LEU A 193 -12.66 10.93 3.14
N THR A 194 -13.61 11.85 3.00
CA THR A 194 -14.03 12.28 1.65
C THR A 194 -12.91 13.11 1.00
N PRO A 195 -12.80 13.15 -0.36
CA PRO A 195 -11.80 13.95 -1.04
C PRO A 195 -11.79 15.43 -0.63
N SER A 196 -12.98 16.02 -0.44
CA SER A 196 -13.10 17.43 -0.01
C SER A 196 -12.65 17.64 1.44
N ALA A 197 -12.96 16.70 2.35
CA ALA A 197 -12.49 16.76 3.74
C ALA A 197 -10.98 16.57 3.81
N TYR A 198 -10.43 15.65 3.00
CA TYR A 198 -9.01 15.43 2.87
C TYR A 198 -8.28 16.70 2.42
N ARG A 199 -8.74 17.35 1.34
CA ARG A 199 -8.18 18.60 0.84
C ARG A 199 -8.14 19.67 1.92
N ARG A 200 -9.24 19.91 2.64
CA ARG A 200 -9.29 20.92 3.72
C ARG A 200 -8.28 20.65 4.84
N ARG A 201 -8.00 19.37 5.11
CA ARG A 201 -7.09 18.97 6.20
C ARG A 201 -5.62 19.11 5.83
N PHE A 202 -5.27 18.75 4.59
CA PHE A 202 -3.86 18.57 4.20
C PHE A 202 -3.35 19.55 3.15
N ARG A 203 -4.20 20.42 2.62
CA ARG A 203 -3.76 21.46 1.69
C ARG A 203 -3.02 22.52 2.47
N GLN A 204 -1.74 22.70 2.16
CA GLN A 204 -0.96 23.83 2.62
C GLN A 204 -1.42 25.09 1.87
N SER A 205 -1.72 26.15 2.60
CA SER A 205 -2.05 27.48 2.05
C SER A 205 -0.81 28.14 1.46
#